data_c6192e08f6f6d7aa1d9b80fbc336db08
#
_entry.id   c6192e08f6f6d7aa1d9b80fbc336db08
#
_cell.length_a   1.000
_cell.length_b   1.000
_cell.length_c   1.000
_cell.angle_alpha   90.00
_cell.angle_beta   90.00
_cell.angle_gamma   90.00
#
_symmetry.space_group_name_H-M   'P 1'
#
loop_
_entity.id
_entity.type
_entity.pdbx_description
1 polymer ?
#
loop_
_entity_poly.entity_id
_entity_poly.type
_entity_poly.pdbx_seq_one_letter_code
_entity_poly.pdbx_strand_id
1 'polypeptide(L)'
;MDITLSWILTVVIAVYAFLLTLKNLIHAAKRSWVMAVVRLGVTVAAAVVALFVTQEVADLAADTVYGYLLPHLGDELASFLAEVPVGAEGMRVIAALVASPILYVMIFVLLRWAASIVLWIVERCIPPLKKHSLRILSIPLGAVNGLLVAAVTLIPLCGYLVFGAHMLGTFVDSGMTDTALIQKNVLDRFDLTEEDLESVADEIESNPVISRVYMPVGDPIFTMLTTADLDVSETHGQAIEMNLEREMKGLLVTAAYAIDAGEAFGKADYTPADKELLLSVADSLFESEWVRLLAADSLVALSETWLENKPFAGLNRPVLDPTLNPTVNRLLEVLSSENSETLEEDIHVILDVVGDLKINGLLEKNAAYTAMVKKLGESGLLTAMLAKLEESERLNVLASELKALSIRLVSNMLGVDKLMSGEYADMMGDVAGALTDSLSMSEAERDTLILDAVKNSYAEYGFDVPDEVALKMSHEMIDELGADGEITGDELTDYMVKFADEGFEITPDMIPDELPEGIPDMNS
;
A
#
# COMPACT_ATOMS: atom_id res chain seq x y z
N MET A 1 30.34 -8.83 35.36
CA MET A 1 29.93 -7.49 34.91
C MET A 1 29.61 -7.68 33.44
N ASP A 2 28.36 -7.88 33.16
CA ASP A 2 27.92 -8.12 31.79
C ASP A 2 28.14 -6.82 31.03
N ILE A 3 28.94 -6.88 29.97
CA ILE A 3 29.27 -5.71 29.13
C ILE A 3 28.09 -5.54 28.20
N THR A 4 27.22 -4.60 28.53
CA THR A 4 26.08 -4.27 27.67
C THR A 4 26.51 -3.43 26.46
N LEU A 5 25.76 -3.47 25.37
CA LEU A 5 25.98 -2.64 24.17
C LEU A 5 26.02 -1.15 24.57
N SER A 6 25.11 -0.71 25.42
CA SER A 6 25.02 0.66 25.93
C SER A 6 26.33 1.11 26.61
N TRP A 7 26.98 0.24 27.39
CA TRP A 7 28.27 0.54 28.02
C TRP A 7 29.39 0.68 26.98
N ILE A 8 29.44 -0.25 25.99
CA ILE A 8 30.44 -0.18 24.90
C ILE A 8 30.28 1.13 24.12
N LEU A 9 29.06 1.49 23.71
CA LEU A 9 28.76 2.75 23.02
C LEU A 9 29.18 3.97 23.84
N THR A 10 28.84 4.00 25.13
CA THR A 10 29.23 5.09 26.02
C THR A 10 30.75 5.25 26.05
N VAL A 11 31.51 4.16 26.20
CA VAL A 11 32.96 4.20 26.24
C VAL A 11 33.54 4.67 24.89
N VAL A 12 33.05 4.14 23.78
CA VAL A 12 33.54 4.52 22.44
C VAL A 12 33.31 6.00 22.19
N ILE A 13 32.09 6.50 22.42
CA ILE A 13 31.74 7.92 22.24
C ILE A 13 32.58 8.81 23.18
N ALA A 14 32.69 8.42 24.46
CA ALA A 14 33.45 9.19 25.44
C ALA A 14 34.96 9.24 25.11
N VAL A 15 35.55 8.10 24.70
CA VAL A 15 36.95 8.05 24.28
C VAL A 15 37.19 8.93 23.04
N TYR A 16 36.31 8.82 22.03
CA TYR A 16 36.40 9.65 20.84
C TYR A 16 36.32 11.16 21.17
N ALA A 17 35.30 11.55 21.93
CA ALA A 17 35.14 12.94 22.36
C ALA A 17 36.32 13.43 23.20
N PHE A 18 36.83 12.60 24.10
CA PHE A 18 38.00 12.89 24.91
C PHE A 18 39.26 13.12 24.04
N LEU A 19 39.54 12.24 23.09
CA LEU A 19 40.70 12.36 22.21
C LEU A 19 40.65 13.63 21.35
N LEU A 20 39.49 13.97 20.80
CA LEU A 20 39.31 15.20 20.03
C LEU A 20 39.43 16.44 20.92
N THR A 21 38.88 16.42 22.12
CA THR A 21 38.97 17.51 23.10
C THR A 21 40.41 17.69 23.53
N LEU A 22 41.13 16.61 23.87
CA LEU A 22 42.54 16.66 24.27
C LEU A 22 43.42 17.25 23.14
N LYS A 23 43.19 16.79 21.89
CA LYS A 23 43.91 17.32 20.72
C LYS A 23 43.72 18.85 20.58
N ASN A 24 42.46 19.33 20.67
CA ASN A 24 42.16 20.76 20.55
C ASN A 24 42.66 21.56 21.75
N LEU A 25 42.61 21.00 22.95
CA LEU A 25 43.15 21.62 24.19
C LEU A 25 44.68 21.81 24.08
N ILE A 26 45.44 20.77 23.66
CA ILE A 26 46.89 20.88 23.45
C ILE A 26 47.23 21.93 22.40
N HIS A 27 46.44 22.02 21.33
CA HIS A 27 46.63 23.03 20.30
C HIS A 27 46.34 24.44 20.83
N ALA A 28 45.26 24.64 21.61
CA ALA A 28 44.89 25.92 22.19
C ALA A 28 45.91 26.37 23.22
N ALA A 29 46.45 25.48 24.07
CA ALA A 29 47.46 25.78 25.09
C ALA A 29 48.78 26.36 24.49
N LYS A 30 49.06 26.10 23.23
CA LYS A 30 50.23 26.61 22.48
C LYS A 30 49.98 27.96 21.81
N ARG A 31 48.75 28.53 21.87
CA ARG A 31 48.32 29.70 21.10
C ARG A 31 47.71 30.78 22.00
N SER A 32 47.49 31.97 21.45
CA SER A 32 46.82 33.06 22.17
C SER A 32 45.30 32.76 22.29
N TRP A 33 44.68 33.32 23.34
CA TRP A 33 43.24 33.20 23.56
C TRP A 33 42.40 33.76 22.41
N VAL A 34 42.87 34.84 21.73
CA VAL A 34 42.21 35.41 20.56
C VAL A 34 42.11 34.38 19.45
N MET A 35 43.20 33.65 19.20
CA MET A 35 43.21 32.62 18.19
C MET A 35 42.32 31.40 18.56
N ALA A 36 42.18 31.12 19.86
CA ALA A 36 41.26 30.10 20.33
C ALA A 36 39.79 30.51 20.09
N VAL A 37 39.42 31.79 20.31
CA VAL A 37 38.09 32.34 19.97
C VAL A 37 37.84 32.29 18.47
N VAL A 38 38.79 32.75 17.66
CA VAL A 38 38.64 32.72 16.18
C VAL A 38 38.43 31.28 15.66
N ARG A 39 39.16 30.32 16.23
CA ARG A 39 38.99 28.89 15.83
C ARG A 39 37.65 28.34 16.26
N LEU A 40 37.15 28.69 17.44
CA LEU A 40 35.80 28.31 17.87
C LEU A 40 34.76 28.91 16.90
N GLY A 41 34.88 30.21 16.58
CA GLY A 41 34.01 30.88 15.62
C GLY A 41 34.03 30.21 14.22
N VAL A 42 35.24 29.87 13.75
CA VAL A 42 35.40 29.14 12.49
C VAL A 42 34.75 27.75 12.55
N THR A 43 34.86 27.03 13.65
CA THR A 43 34.23 25.73 13.82
C THR A 43 32.71 25.83 13.78
N VAL A 44 32.13 26.83 14.48
CA VAL A 44 30.68 27.10 14.42
C VAL A 44 30.26 27.49 13.01
N ALA A 45 30.98 28.41 12.37
CA ALA A 45 30.69 28.84 11.00
C ALA A 45 30.77 27.66 10.00
N ALA A 46 31.79 26.81 10.13
CA ALA A 46 31.93 25.62 9.28
C ALA A 46 30.78 24.63 9.48
N ALA A 47 30.31 24.45 10.72
CA ALA A 47 29.15 23.57 10.99
C ALA A 47 27.86 24.13 10.38
N VAL A 48 27.63 25.43 10.53
CA VAL A 48 26.44 26.08 9.95
C VAL A 48 26.48 26.08 8.42
N VAL A 49 27.62 26.44 7.82
CA VAL A 49 27.79 26.45 6.36
C VAL A 49 27.64 25.02 5.80
N ALA A 50 28.23 24.02 6.49
CA ALA A 50 28.09 22.62 6.08
C ALA A 50 26.61 22.21 6.07
N LEU A 51 25.79 22.65 7.02
CA LEU A 51 24.38 22.30 7.08
C LEU A 51 23.63 22.78 5.83
N PHE A 52 23.85 24.01 5.40
CA PHE A 52 23.21 24.56 4.19
C PHE A 52 23.74 23.96 2.88
N VAL A 53 25.04 23.66 2.83
CA VAL A 53 25.67 23.13 1.60
C VAL A 53 25.37 21.63 1.43
N THR A 54 25.07 20.93 2.53
CA THR A 54 24.88 19.47 2.48
C THR A 54 23.72 19.07 1.59
N GLN A 55 22.59 19.77 1.66
CA GLN A 55 21.41 19.43 0.84
C GLN A 55 21.74 19.50 -0.66
N GLU A 56 22.33 20.60 -1.11
CA GLU A 56 22.75 20.77 -2.51
C GLU A 56 23.76 19.69 -2.98
N VAL A 57 24.68 19.29 -2.08
CA VAL A 57 25.65 18.23 -2.41
C VAL A 57 25.01 16.85 -2.38
N ALA A 58 24.05 16.63 -1.49
CA ALA A 58 23.30 15.37 -1.40
C ALA A 58 22.48 15.13 -2.66
N ASP A 59 21.81 16.15 -3.19
CA ASP A 59 21.07 16.07 -4.45
C ASP A 59 21.99 15.72 -5.62
N LEU A 60 23.18 16.33 -5.67
CA LEU A 60 24.19 15.97 -6.69
C LEU A 60 24.72 14.53 -6.54
N ALA A 61 24.79 14.04 -5.30
CA ALA A 61 25.25 12.68 -5.02
C ALA A 61 24.13 11.63 -5.16
N ALA A 62 22.87 12.05 -5.13
CA ALA A 62 21.71 11.18 -5.14
C ALA A 62 21.71 10.19 -6.30
N ASP A 63 22.01 10.66 -7.53
CA ASP A 63 22.10 9.80 -8.71
C ASP A 63 23.17 8.71 -8.57
N THR A 64 24.31 9.06 -7.99
CA THR A 64 25.41 8.10 -7.77
C THR A 64 25.05 7.07 -6.74
N VAL A 65 24.42 7.50 -5.64
CA VAL A 65 23.98 6.60 -4.55
C VAL A 65 22.83 5.72 -5.01
N TYR A 66 21.85 6.29 -5.69
CA TYR A 66 20.73 5.56 -6.28
C TYR A 66 21.22 4.51 -7.30
N GLY A 67 22.10 4.90 -8.22
CA GLY A 67 22.69 3.99 -9.21
C GLY A 67 23.51 2.85 -8.58
N TYR A 68 24.04 3.06 -7.36
CA TYR A 68 24.70 2.01 -6.59
C TYR A 68 23.68 1.10 -5.88
N LEU A 69 22.59 1.66 -5.35
CA LEU A 69 21.55 0.90 -4.62
C LEU A 69 20.68 0.08 -5.57
N LEU A 70 20.30 0.62 -6.72
CA LEU A 70 19.36 0.01 -7.66
C LEU A 70 19.66 -1.46 -8.00
N PRO A 71 20.92 -1.87 -8.32
CA PRO A 71 21.23 -3.27 -8.60
C PRO A 71 21.08 -4.20 -7.40
N HIS A 72 20.99 -3.66 -6.18
CA HIS A 72 20.87 -4.43 -4.95
C HIS A 72 19.41 -4.60 -4.49
N LEU A 73 18.46 -3.87 -5.11
CA LEU A 73 17.03 -3.97 -4.82
C LEU A 73 16.35 -5.18 -5.48
N GLY A 74 17.05 -5.87 -6.36
CA GLY A 74 16.49 -6.94 -7.18
C GLY A 74 15.83 -6.44 -8.47
N ASP A 75 15.83 -7.30 -9.50
CA ASP A 75 15.41 -6.93 -10.85
C ASP A 75 13.91 -6.54 -10.91
N GLU A 76 13.06 -7.20 -10.13
CA GLU A 76 11.62 -6.96 -10.11
C GLU A 76 11.29 -5.57 -9.52
N LEU A 77 11.88 -5.23 -8.36
CA LEU A 77 11.66 -3.94 -7.73
C LEU A 77 12.28 -2.80 -8.54
N ALA A 78 13.46 -3.03 -9.12
CA ALA A 78 14.11 -2.05 -9.99
C ALA A 78 13.27 -1.75 -11.25
N SER A 79 12.66 -2.78 -11.85
CA SER A 79 11.75 -2.64 -12.99
C SER A 79 10.49 -1.87 -12.60
N PHE A 80 9.88 -2.23 -11.48
CA PHE A 80 8.71 -1.54 -10.94
C PHE A 80 8.98 -0.03 -10.70
N LEU A 81 10.07 0.30 -10.00
CA LEU A 81 10.44 1.69 -9.73
C LEU A 81 10.75 2.49 -11.00
N ALA A 82 11.25 1.82 -12.05
CA ALA A 82 11.52 2.47 -13.32
C ALA A 82 10.23 2.81 -14.12
N GLU A 83 9.16 2.06 -13.91
CA GLU A 83 7.86 2.28 -14.57
C GLU A 83 7.00 3.31 -13.85
N VAL A 84 7.30 3.61 -12.56
CA VAL A 84 6.57 4.57 -11.73
C VAL A 84 7.44 5.79 -11.45
N PRO A 85 7.22 6.96 -12.08
CA PRO A 85 8.08 8.14 -11.94
C PRO A 85 8.31 8.59 -10.49
N VAL A 86 7.25 8.64 -9.67
CA VAL A 86 7.34 8.99 -8.24
C VAL A 86 8.17 7.95 -7.47
N GLY A 87 8.17 6.70 -7.91
CA GLY A 87 8.99 5.64 -7.31
C GLY A 87 10.49 5.89 -7.49
N ALA A 88 10.93 6.17 -8.72
CA ALA A 88 12.32 6.45 -9.02
C ALA A 88 12.80 7.74 -8.35
N GLU A 89 12.01 8.81 -8.41
CA GLU A 89 12.37 10.11 -7.83
C GLU A 89 12.38 10.04 -6.29
N GLY A 90 11.38 9.42 -5.66
CA GLY A 90 11.35 9.22 -4.22
C GLY A 90 12.53 8.39 -3.71
N MET A 91 12.91 7.33 -4.42
CA MET A 91 14.10 6.56 -4.09
C MET A 91 15.40 7.35 -4.23
N ARG A 92 15.49 8.29 -5.19
CA ARG A 92 16.62 9.21 -5.28
C ARG A 92 16.69 10.13 -4.06
N VAL A 93 15.54 10.69 -3.65
CA VAL A 93 15.47 11.53 -2.44
C VAL A 93 15.84 10.71 -1.20
N ILE A 94 15.33 9.50 -1.02
CA ILE A 94 15.73 8.61 0.08
C ILE A 94 17.24 8.36 0.06
N ALA A 95 17.83 8.09 -1.10
CA ALA A 95 19.28 7.90 -1.23
C ALA A 95 20.06 9.16 -0.82
N ALA A 96 19.57 10.35 -1.19
CA ALA A 96 20.12 11.63 -0.74
C ALA A 96 20.02 11.81 0.78
N LEU A 97 18.84 11.51 1.35
CA LEU A 97 18.59 11.62 2.79
C LEU A 97 19.49 10.68 3.61
N VAL A 98 19.68 9.46 3.13
CA VAL A 98 20.63 8.49 3.73
C VAL A 98 22.07 8.99 3.64
N ALA A 99 22.47 9.64 2.55
CA ALA A 99 23.83 10.14 2.39
C ALA A 99 24.09 11.44 3.18
N SER A 100 23.09 12.28 3.39
CA SER A 100 23.20 13.65 3.91
C SER A 100 23.95 13.77 5.25
N PRO A 101 23.70 12.97 6.29
CA PRO A 101 24.43 13.10 7.55
C PRO A 101 25.94 12.79 7.41
N ILE A 102 26.29 11.88 6.51
CA ILE A 102 27.70 11.54 6.23
C ILE A 102 28.36 12.69 5.47
N LEU A 103 27.68 13.19 4.41
CA LEU A 103 28.14 14.33 3.62
C LEU A 103 28.32 15.57 4.48
N TYR A 104 27.41 15.83 5.42
CA TYR A 104 27.51 16.92 6.38
C TYR A 104 28.84 16.91 7.14
N VAL A 105 29.22 15.76 7.70
CA VAL A 105 30.50 15.64 8.40
C VAL A 105 31.68 15.77 7.45
N MET A 106 31.61 15.23 6.25
CA MET A 106 32.67 15.36 5.25
C MET A 106 32.87 16.84 4.87
N ILE A 107 31.81 17.57 4.57
CA ILE A 107 31.84 18.99 4.22
C ILE A 107 32.36 19.82 5.41
N PHE A 108 31.85 19.55 6.61
CA PHE A 108 32.32 20.21 7.83
C PHE A 108 33.84 20.03 8.03
N VAL A 109 34.33 18.81 7.90
CA VAL A 109 35.77 18.50 8.05
C VAL A 109 36.59 19.24 6.98
N LEU A 110 36.12 19.23 5.71
CA LEU A 110 36.79 19.93 4.61
C LEU A 110 36.84 21.46 4.83
N LEU A 111 35.71 22.07 5.19
CA LEU A 111 35.62 23.50 5.47
C LEU A 111 36.54 23.90 6.64
N ARG A 112 36.51 23.10 7.71
CA ARG A 112 37.37 23.34 8.88
C ARG A 112 38.84 23.15 8.54
N TRP A 113 39.20 22.18 7.71
CA TRP A 113 40.57 21.97 7.23
C TRP A 113 41.04 23.15 6.38
N ALA A 114 40.25 23.59 5.39
CA ALA A 114 40.54 24.75 4.57
C ALA A 114 40.72 26.02 5.40
N ALA A 115 39.78 26.28 6.33
CA ALA A 115 39.87 27.41 7.23
C ALA A 115 41.10 27.32 8.16
N SER A 116 41.50 26.15 8.59
CA SER A 116 42.74 25.95 9.38
C SER A 116 44.00 26.31 8.61
N ILE A 117 44.04 26.08 7.29
CA ILE A 117 45.15 26.52 6.42
C ILE A 117 45.17 28.05 6.35
N VAL A 118 44.02 28.67 6.10
CA VAL A 118 43.91 30.14 6.08
C VAL A 118 44.38 30.76 7.39
N LEU A 119 43.90 30.24 8.52
CA LEU A 119 44.30 30.67 9.85
C LEU A 119 45.81 30.48 10.10
N TRP A 120 46.40 29.42 9.61
CA TRP A 120 47.84 29.18 9.70
C TRP A 120 48.64 30.23 8.90
N ILE A 121 48.16 30.61 7.70
CA ILE A 121 48.77 31.68 6.89
C ILE A 121 48.63 33.01 7.62
N VAL A 122 47.45 33.37 8.12
CA VAL A 122 47.19 34.62 8.87
C VAL A 122 48.08 34.70 10.11
N GLU A 123 48.18 33.60 10.90
CA GLU A 123 49.09 33.57 12.06
C GLU A 123 50.56 33.84 11.68
N ARG A 124 50.97 33.45 10.45
CA ARG A 124 52.33 33.64 9.97
C ARG A 124 52.58 35.06 9.49
N CYS A 125 51.55 35.70 8.92
CA CYS A 125 51.64 37.07 8.39
C CYS A 125 51.45 38.15 9.45
N ILE A 126 50.76 37.88 10.56
CA ILE A 126 50.44 38.87 11.60
C ILE A 126 51.13 38.50 12.93
N PRO A 127 52.35 38.98 13.18
CA PRO A 127 53.14 38.62 14.35
C PRO A 127 52.50 38.92 15.72
N PRO A 128 51.65 39.99 15.91
CA PRO A 128 51.02 40.28 17.18
C PRO A 128 50.10 39.19 17.72
N LEU A 129 49.52 38.37 16.87
CA LEU A 129 48.66 37.28 17.28
C LEU A 129 49.38 36.13 17.99
N LYS A 130 50.73 36.16 17.99
CA LYS A 130 51.57 35.19 18.69
C LYS A 130 51.89 35.57 20.13
N LYS A 131 51.62 36.83 20.58
CA LYS A 131 51.95 37.26 21.94
C LYS A 131 51.05 36.59 22.98
N HIS A 132 51.69 35.92 23.90
CA HIS A 132 51.10 35.13 24.99
C HIS A 132 50.53 36.02 26.09
N SER A 133 49.38 36.62 25.92
CA SER A 133 48.61 37.12 27.04
C SER A 133 47.44 36.16 27.32
N LEU A 134 47.31 35.74 28.58
CA LEU A 134 46.17 34.97 29.09
C LEU A 134 46.02 33.52 28.50
N ARG A 135 47.09 32.72 28.54
CA ARG A 135 47.04 31.26 28.24
C ARG A 135 45.96 30.51 29.01
N ILE A 136 45.63 30.97 30.21
CA ILE A 136 44.60 30.38 31.06
C ILE A 136 43.24 30.37 30.39
N LEU A 137 42.87 31.40 29.59
CA LEU A 137 41.61 31.47 28.86
C LEU A 137 41.60 30.64 27.56
N SER A 138 42.75 30.34 26.97
CA SER A 138 42.82 29.54 25.73
C SER A 138 42.52 28.06 25.95
N ILE A 139 42.81 27.54 27.14
CA ILE A 139 42.60 26.13 27.49
C ILE A 139 41.10 25.74 27.49
N PRO A 140 40.21 26.44 28.24
CA PRO A 140 38.79 26.12 28.22
C PRO A 140 38.15 26.34 26.83
N LEU A 141 38.57 27.37 26.08
CA LEU A 141 38.11 27.58 24.71
C LEU A 141 38.54 26.43 23.78
N GLY A 142 39.73 25.88 23.97
CA GLY A 142 40.19 24.69 23.24
C GLY A 142 39.39 23.45 23.59
N ALA A 143 39.01 23.28 24.85
CA ALA A 143 38.18 22.19 25.30
C ALA A 143 36.75 22.29 24.67
N VAL A 144 36.12 23.50 24.76
CA VAL A 144 34.83 23.76 24.15
C VAL A 144 34.84 23.49 22.62
N ASN A 145 35.90 23.98 21.93
CA ASN A 145 36.05 23.74 20.51
C ASN A 145 36.22 22.23 20.18
N GLY A 146 36.92 21.49 21.06
CA GLY A 146 37.09 20.04 20.91
C GLY A 146 35.78 19.28 21.09
N LEU A 147 35.00 19.64 22.11
CA LEU A 147 33.66 19.07 22.35
C LEU A 147 32.70 19.37 21.21
N LEU A 148 32.71 20.62 20.70
CA LEU A 148 31.89 21.01 19.55
C LEU A 148 32.22 20.18 18.31
N VAL A 149 33.52 19.97 18.03
CA VAL A 149 33.92 19.10 16.90
C VAL A 149 33.47 17.66 17.10
N ALA A 150 33.63 17.15 18.34
CA ALA A 150 33.16 15.81 18.67
C ALA A 150 31.63 15.68 18.49
N ALA A 151 30.88 16.68 18.99
CA ALA A 151 29.44 16.71 18.84
C ALA A 151 29.03 16.66 17.38
N VAL A 152 29.56 17.55 16.52
CA VAL A 152 29.23 17.60 15.09
C VAL A 152 29.61 16.31 14.37
N THR A 153 30.78 15.73 14.65
CA THR A 153 31.23 14.49 13.97
C THR A 153 30.53 13.23 14.46
N LEU A 154 29.89 13.28 15.65
CA LEU A 154 29.11 12.18 16.19
C LEU A 154 27.63 12.20 15.76
N ILE A 155 27.14 13.31 15.19
CA ILE A 155 25.75 13.41 14.72
C ILE A 155 25.34 12.24 13.81
N PRO A 156 26.07 11.90 12.74
CA PRO A 156 25.67 10.77 11.89
C PRO A 156 25.67 9.43 12.64
N LEU A 157 26.71 9.20 13.44
CA LEU A 157 26.83 7.92 14.16
C LEU A 157 25.66 7.73 15.14
N CYS A 158 25.42 8.73 15.99
CA CYS A 158 24.33 8.65 16.97
C CYS A 158 22.96 8.68 16.27
N GLY A 159 22.81 9.48 15.21
CA GLY A 159 21.58 9.57 14.44
C GLY A 159 21.20 8.25 13.78
N TYR A 160 22.14 7.59 13.11
CA TYR A 160 21.87 6.28 12.52
C TYR A 160 21.67 5.18 13.57
N LEU A 161 22.29 5.28 14.75
CA LEU A 161 22.01 4.34 15.82
C LEU A 161 20.58 4.50 16.35
N VAL A 162 20.13 5.73 16.59
CA VAL A 162 18.76 6.03 17.04
C VAL A 162 17.76 5.66 15.95
N PHE A 163 18.01 6.06 14.72
CA PHE A 163 17.20 5.66 13.57
C PHE A 163 17.08 4.14 13.45
N GLY A 164 18.21 3.42 13.57
CA GLY A 164 18.22 1.96 13.56
C GLY A 164 17.44 1.34 14.73
N ALA A 165 17.54 1.92 15.94
CA ALA A 165 16.76 1.48 17.10
C ALA A 165 15.25 1.66 16.87
N HIS A 166 14.82 2.83 16.36
CA HIS A 166 13.43 3.08 16.02
C HIS A 166 12.92 2.12 14.92
N MET A 167 13.76 1.81 13.92
CA MET A 167 13.41 0.83 12.88
C MET A 167 13.30 -0.59 13.45
N LEU A 168 14.20 -0.98 14.35
CA LEU A 168 14.13 -2.29 15.03
C LEU A 168 12.86 -2.38 15.89
N GLY A 169 12.55 -1.36 16.67
CA GLY A 169 11.30 -1.31 17.43
C GLY A 169 10.07 -1.44 16.54
N THR A 170 10.02 -0.66 15.44
CA THR A 170 8.92 -0.75 14.46
C THR A 170 8.83 -2.15 13.84
N PHE A 171 9.97 -2.78 13.56
CA PHE A 171 10.05 -4.11 12.98
C PHE A 171 9.49 -5.19 13.92
N VAL A 172 9.78 -5.08 15.21
CA VAL A 172 9.23 -5.95 16.27
C VAL A 172 7.73 -5.66 16.44
N ASP A 173 7.35 -4.39 16.64
CA ASP A 173 5.97 -3.97 16.89
C ASP A 173 5.00 -4.33 15.74
N SER A 174 5.51 -4.34 14.51
CA SER A 174 4.70 -4.71 13.32
C SER A 174 4.51 -6.21 13.11
N GLY A 175 5.10 -7.07 13.96
CA GLY A 175 5.02 -8.53 13.83
C GLY A 175 5.84 -9.12 12.67
N MET A 176 6.66 -8.33 11.99
CA MET A 176 7.51 -8.83 10.89
C MET A 176 8.47 -9.95 11.32
N THR A 177 8.82 -9.98 12.59
CA THR A 177 9.67 -11.04 13.19
C THR A 177 9.04 -12.42 13.10
N ASP A 178 7.70 -12.50 13.08
CA ASP A 178 6.95 -13.75 12.99
C ASP A 178 6.83 -14.26 11.54
N THR A 179 7.15 -13.44 10.54
CA THR A 179 7.08 -13.87 9.15
C THR A 179 8.16 -14.91 8.84
N ALA A 180 7.78 -15.99 8.17
CA ALA A 180 8.70 -17.10 7.84
C ALA A 180 9.91 -16.64 7.01
N LEU A 181 9.73 -15.59 6.20
CA LEU A 181 10.78 -15.02 5.36
C LEU A 181 11.86 -14.33 6.20
N ILE A 182 11.48 -13.54 7.18
CA ILE A 182 12.39 -12.80 8.06
C ILE A 182 13.02 -13.75 9.08
N GLN A 183 12.21 -14.63 9.69
CA GLN A 183 12.69 -15.62 10.63
C GLN A 183 13.84 -16.44 10.04
N LYS A 184 13.65 -16.99 8.84
CA LYS A 184 14.65 -17.81 8.16
C LYS A 184 15.87 -17.04 7.65
N ASN A 185 15.67 -15.86 7.08
CA ASN A 185 16.73 -15.14 6.36
C ASN A 185 17.51 -14.17 7.25
N VAL A 186 16.92 -13.70 8.33
CA VAL A 186 17.53 -12.74 9.25
C VAL A 186 17.74 -13.36 10.62
N LEU A 187 16.68 -13.73 11.33
CA LEU A 187 16.80 -14.17 12.72
C LEU A 187 17.61 -15.46 12.84
N ASP A 188 17.24 -16.52 12.12
CA ASP A 188 17.96 -17.81 12.16
C ASP A 188 19.40 -17.69 11.66
N ARG A 189 19.63 -16.83 10.66
CA ARG A 189 20.97 -16.65 10.07
C ARG A 189 21.96 -16.00 11.03
N PHE A 190 21.48 -15.11 11.89
CA PHE A 190 22.30 -14.36 12.84
C PHE A 190 22.13 -14.88 14.28
N ASP A 191 21.36 -15.95 14.48
CA ASP A 191 21.03 -16.52 15.80
C ASP A 191 20.46 -15.45 16.75
N LEU A 192 19.54 -14.64 16.22
CA LEU A 192 18.88 -13.54 16.92
C LEU A 192 17.44 -13.93 17.26
N THR A 193 16.96 -13.44 18.37
CA THR A 193 15.55 -13.51 18.78
C THR A 193 14.91 -12.14 18.71
N GLU A 194 13.58 -12.09 18.72
CA GLU A 194 12.82 -10.83 18.84
C GLU A 194 13.23 -10.06 20.11
N GLU A 195 13.36 -10.76 21.25
CA GLU A 195 13.82 -10.19 22.52
C GLU A 195 15.22 -9.58 22.41
N ASP A 196 16.10 -10.18 21.59
CA ASP A 196 17.43 -9.61 21.32
C ASP A 196 17.34 -8.29 20.55
N LEU A 197 16.46 -8.21 19.55
CA LEU A 197 16.25 -6.99 18.76
C LEU A 197 15.65 -5.85 19.61
N GLU A 198 14.62 -6.15 20.40
CA GLU A 198 14.01 -5.21 21.34
C GLU A 198 15.04 -4.73 22.38
N SER A 199 15.80 -5.67 22.96
CA SER A 199 16.87 -5.35 23.91
C SER A 199 17.93 -4.43 23.31
N VAL A 200 18.31 -4.64 22.05
CA VAL A 200 19.28 -3.78 21.34
C VAL A 200 18.72 -2.37 21.13
N ALA A 201 17.46 -2.27 20.72
CA ALA A 201 16.80 -0.98 20.55
C ALA A 201 16.73 -0.20 21.88
N ASP A 202 16.25 -0.84 22.93
CA ASP A 202 16.16 -0.28 24.29
C ASP A 202 17.54 0.14 24.84
N GLU A 203 18.60 -0.66 24.65
CA GLU A 203 19.95 -0.33 25.07
C GLU A 203 20.53 0.90 24.36
N ILE A 204 20.16 1.11 23.09
CA ILE A 204 20.56 2.31 22.34
C ILE A 204 19.80 3.54 22.85
N GLU A 205 18.48 3.47 22.96
CA GLU A 205 17.63 4.59 23.37
C GLU A 205 17.86 5.01 24.82
N SER A 206 18.01 4.04 25.72
CA SER A 206 18.30 4.29 27.14
C SER A 206 19.73 4.75 27.41
N ASN A 207 20.63 4.72 26.39
CA ASN A 207 22.02 5.10 26.56
C ASN A 207 22.16 6.55 27.07
N PRO A 208 22.86 6.81 28.20
CA PRO A 208 22.92 8.15 28.80
C PRO A 208 23.55 9.23 27.91
N VAL A 209 24.44 8.86 27.00
CA VAL A 209 25.07 9.82 26.08
C VAL A 209 24.09 10.15 24.95
N ILE A 210 23.38 9.15 24.44
CA ILE A 210 22.36 9.34 23.41
C ILE A 210 21.18 10.15 23.98
N SER A 211 20.54 9.66 25.05
CA SER A 211 19.33 10.26 25.60
C SER A 211 19.52 11.67 26.17
N ARG A 212 20.67 11.96 26.81
CA ARG A 212 20.90 13.25 27.53
C ARG A 212 21.75 14.25 26.76
N VAL A 213 22.57 13.79 25.82
CA VAL A 213 23.52 14.67 25.09
C VAL A 213 23.14 14.75 23.61
N TYR A 214 22.93 13.62 22.95
CA TYR A 214 22.61 13.62 21.53
C TYR A 214 21.17 14.07 21.26
N MET A 215 20.16 13.46 21.88
CA MET A 215 18.74 13.76 21.62
C MET A 215 18.40 15.25 21.69
N PRO A 216 18.86 16.06 22.69
CA PRO A 216 18.51 17.47 22.73
C PRO A 216 19.17 18.34 21.67
N VAL A 217 20.29 17.93 21.07
CA VAL A 217 21.11 18.77 20.19
C VAL A 217 21.37 18.12 18.82
N GLY A 218 21.72 16.86 18.82
CA GLY A 218 22.10 16.13 17.60
C GLY A 218 20.90 15.67 16.79
N ASP A 219 19.86 15.23 17.46
CA ASP A 219 18.66 14.71 16.83
C ASP A 219 17.93 15.75 15.97
N PRO A 220 17.68 17.01 16.41
CA PRO A 220 17.10 18.02 15.53
C PRO A 220 17.95 18.31 14.29
N ILE A 221 19.29 18.23 14.41
CA ILE A 221 20.18 18.41 13.26
C ILE A 221 20.13 17.20 12.33
N PHE A 222 20.08 15.99 12.90
CA PHE A 222 19.95 14.77 12.12
C PHE A 222 18.61 14.74 11.36
N THR A 223 17.50 15.05 12.02
CA THR A 223 16.18 15.17 11.40
C THR A 223 16.19 16.20 10.26
N MET A 224 16.80 17.38 10.48
CA MET A 224 16.93 18.40 9.42
C MET A 224 17.76 17.89 8.22
N LEU A 225 18.78 17.07 8.46
CA LEU A 225 19.61 16.49 7.41
C LEU A 225 18.90 15.33 6.68
N THR A 226 17.94 14.68 7.33
CA THR A 226 17.18 13.55 6.81
C THR A 226 15.74 13.92 6.41
N THR A 227 15.50 15.22 6.20
CA THR A 227 14.24 15.76 5.66
C THR A 227 14.56 16.58 4.41
N ALA A 228 13.82 16.35 3.33
CA ALA A 228 13.89 17.10 2.07
C ALA A 228 12.53 17.12 1.37
N ASP A 229 12.35 18.07 0.47
CA ASP A 229 11.16 18.13 -0.37
C ASP A 229 11.35 17.22 -1.61
N LEU A 230 10.37 16.38 -1.89
CA LEU A 230 10.21 15.68 -3.15
C LEU A 230 9.33 16.55 -4.06
N ASP A 231 9.90 17.06 -5.13
CA ASP A 231 9.18 17.88 -6.09
C ASP A 231 8.38 17.01 -7.05
N VAL A 232 7.11 16.87 -6.77
CA VAL A 232 6.11 16.20 -7.62
C VAL A 232 5.10 17.19 -8.18
N SER A 233 5.48 18.47 -8.26
CA SER A 233 4.58 19.55 -8.69
C SER A 233 4.09 19.40 -10.13
N GLU A 234 4.84 18.75 -11.00
CA GLU A 234 4.44 18.48 -12.40
C GLU A 234 3.33 17.42 -12.49
N THR A 235 3.31 16.44 -11.61
CA THR A 235 2.35 15.32 -11.61
C THR A 235 1.23 15.50 -10.60
N HIS A 236 1.52 15.99 -9.40
CA HIS A 236 0.58 16.11 -8.28
C HIS A 236 0.31 17.57 -7.84
N GLY A 237 0.89 18.55 -8.54
CA GLY A 237 0.62 19.98 -8.29
C GLY A 237 1.27 20.57 -7.03
N GLN A 238 2.01 19.79 -6.25
CA GLN A 238 2.67 20.21 -5.02
C GLN A 238 3.95 19.42 -4.76
N ALA A 239 4.86 19.99 -3.97
CA ALA A 239 5.97 19.25 -3.38
C ALA A 239 5.53 18.62 -2.05
N ILE A 240 6.04 17.45 -1.73
CA ILE A 240 5.82 16.78 -0.45
C ILE A 240 7.09 16.76 0.39
N GLU A 241 6.96 16.96 1.71
CA GLU A 241 8.06 16.84 2.64
C GLU A 241 8.32 15.37 2.98
N MET A 242 9.46 14.84 2.55
CA MET A 242 9.94 13.50 2.90
C MET A 242 10.84 13.54 4.12
N ASN A 243 10.54 12.72 5.12
CA ASN A 243 11.39 12.46 6.27
C ASN A 243 11.83 11.01 6.25
N LEU A 244 13.14 10.75 6.27
CA LEU A 244 13.70 9.39 6.13
C LEU A 244 13.10 8.40 7.13
N GLU A 245 12.93 8.80 8.41
CA GLU A 245 12.40 7.91 9.45
C GLU A 245 10.92 7.59 9.20
N ARG A 246 10.09 8.60 8.92
CA ARG A 246 8.67 8.44 8.63
C ARG A 246 8.44 7.54 7.40
N GLU A 247 9.15 7.84 6.30
CA GLU A 247 8.96 7.10 5.05
C GLU A 247 9.44 5.64 5.18
N MET A 248 10.58 5.41 5.83
CA MET A 248 11.08 4.05 6.06
C MET A 248 10.20 3.26 7.04
N LYS A 249 9.66 3.92 8.06
CA LYS A 249 8.70 3.30 8.97
C LYS A 249 7.42 2.90 8.24
N GLY A 250 6.84 3.80 7.45
CA GLY A 250 5.66 3.52 6.63
C GLY A 250 5.89 2.33 5.70
N LEU A 251 7.03 2.30 4.99
CA LEU A 251 7.41 1.16 4.13
C LEU A 251 7.50 -0.16 4.90
N LEU A 252 8.14 -0.17 6.07
CA LEU A 252 8.30 -1.38 6.88
C LEU A 252 6.95 -1.90 7.36
N VAL A 253 6.11 -1.03 7.91
CA VAL A 253 4.77 -1.41 8.41
C VAL A 253 3.90 -1.93 7.28
N THR A 254 3.87 -1.23 6.14
CA THR A 254 3.12 -1.68 4.96
C THR A 254 3.63 -3.02 4.45
N ALA A 255 4.96 -3.21 4.38
CA ALA A 255 5.53 -4.49 3.95
C ALA A 255 5.17 -5.63 4.91
N ALA A 256 5.16 -5.40 6.23
CA ALA A 256 4.75 -6.38 7.23
C ALA A 256 3.31 -6.83 6.99
N TYR A 257 2.38 -5.89 6.98
CA TYR A 257 0.96 -6.20 6.76
C TYR A 257 0.71 -6.84 5.39
N ALA A 258 1.43 -6.41 4.35
CA ALA A 258 1.29 -7.00 3.01
C ALA A 258 1.77 -8.46 2.96
N ILE A 259 2.84 -8.82 3.67
CA ILE A 259 3.34 -10.19 3.78
C ILE A 259 2.31 -11.05 4.53
N ASP A 260 1.87 -10.61 5.71
CA ASP A 260 0.92 -11.34 6.54
C ASP A 260 -0.44 -11.49 5.85
N ALA A 261 -0.95 -10.43 5.24
CA ALA A 261 -2.18 -10.47 4.44
C ALA A 261 -2.04 -11.41 3.23
N GLY A 262 -0.89 -11.41 2.56
CA GLY A 262 -0.59 -12.31 1.45
C GLY A 262 -0.57 -13.78 1.88
N GLU A 263 0.06 -14.10 3.01
CA GLU A 263 0.06 -15.45 3.59
C GLU A 263 -1.36 -15.86 4.02
N ALA A 264 -2.09 -14.96 4.69
CA ALA A 264 -3.48 -15.19 5.09
C ALA A 264 -4.38 -15.42 3.88
N PHE A 265 -4.23 -14.63 2.83
CA PHE A 265 -5.02 -14.76 1.59
C PHE A 265 -4.78 -16.10 0.88
N GLY A 266 -3.61 -16.71 1.05
CA GLY A 266 -3.29 -18.04 0.55
C GLY A 266 -3.97 -19.20 1.28
N LYS A 267 -4.54 -18.97 2.48
CA LYS A 267 -5.20 -20.02 3.28
C LYS A 267 -6.54 -20.45 2.66
N ALA A 268 -6.88 -21.74 2.83
CA ALA A 268 -8.19 -22.24 2.44
C ALA A 268 -9.32 -21.81 3.40
N ASP A 269 -8.99 -21.62 4.68
CA ASP A 269 -9.88 -21.22 5.75
C ASP A 269 -9.68 -19.73 6.13
N TYR A 270 -9.89 -18.85 5.17
CA TYR A 270 -9.79 -17.41 5.35
C TYR A 270 -10.90 -16.90 6.27
N THR A 271 -10.53 -16.12 7.27
CA THR A 271 -11.42 -15.69 8.37
C THR A 271 -11.63 -14.16 8.39
N PRO A 272 -12.62 -13.64 9.15
CA PRO A 272 -12.74 -12.21 9.38
C PRO A 272 -11.49 -11.54 9.98
N ALA A 273 -10.71 -12.28 10.81
CA ALA A 273 -9.45 -11.76 11.34
C ALA A 273 -8.38 -11.61 10.24
N ASP A 274 -8.34 -12.54 9.27
CA ASP A 274 -7.45 -12.43 8.11
C ASP A 274 -7.86 -11.25 7.20
N LYS A 275 -9.15 -10.93 7.15
CA LYS A 275 -9.66 -9.73 6.46
C LYS A 275 -9.19 -8.44 7.13
N GLU A 276 -9.19 -8.36 8.46
CA GLU A 276 -8.66 -7.21 9.19
C GLU A 276 -7.17 -6.96 8.87
N LEU A 277 -6.36 -8.01 8.70
CA LEU A 277 -4.98 -7.87 8.22
C LEU A 277 -4.92 -7.24 6.82
N LEU A 278 -5.81 -7.66 5.92
CA LEU A 278 -5.88 -7.10 4.56
C LEU A 278 -6.24 -5.60 4.59
N LEU A 279 -7.17 -5.20 5.48
CA LEU A 279 -7.54 -3.79 5.66
C LEU A 279 -6.41 -2.97 6.29
N SER A 280 -5.64 -3.57 7.22
CA SER A 280 -4.46 -2.93 7.81
C SER A 280 -3.38 -2.59 6.77
N VAL A 281 -3.32 -3.32 5.64
CA VAL A 281 -2.45 -2.93 4.50
C VAL A 281 -2.90 -1.58 3.94
N ALA A 282 -4.22 -1.38 3.74
CA ALA A 282 -4.73 -0.11 3.27
C ALA A 282 -4.36 1.02 4.23
N ASP A 283 -4.68 0.87 5.52
CA ASP A 283 -4.39 1.90 6.53
C ASP A 283 -2.90 2.27 6.56
N SER A 284 -2.01 1.26 6.51
CA SER A 284 -0.57 1.48 6.57
C SER A 284 0.01 2.16 5.32
N LEU A 285 -0.58 1.93 4.13
CA LEU A 285 -0.17 2.61 2.89
C LEU A 285 -0.25 4.14 3.00
N PHE A 286 -1.14 4.66 3.84
CA PHE A 286 -1.41 6.09 3.98
C PHE A 286 -0.69 6.76 5.15
N GLU A 287 0.08 6.02 5.95
CA GLU A 287 0.96 6.59 6.99
C GLU A 287 2.13 7.40 6.39
N SER A 288 2.57 7.06 5.18
CA SER A 288 3.67 7.73 4.46
C SER A 288 3.12 8.43 3.22
N GLU A 289 3.40 9.74 3.09
CA GLU A 289 2.96 10.51 1.92
C GLU A 289 3.59 10.01 0.61
N TRP A 290 4.86 9.61 0.65
CA TRP A 290 5.51 9.05 -0.53
C TRP A 290 4.94 7.69 -0.91
N VAL A 291 4.72 6.78 0.06
CA VAL A 291 4.13 5.45 -0.21
C VAL A 291 2.72 5.60 -0.77
N ARG A 292 1.94 6.57 -0.27
CA ARG A 292 0.62 6.91 -0.80
C ARG A 292 0.68 7.34 -2.27
N LEU A 293 1.58 8.26 -2.62
CA LEU A 293 1.78 8.69 -4.01
C LEU A 293 2.29 7.55 -4.89
N LEU A 294 3.22 6.75 -4.38
CA LEU A 294 3.73 5.57 -5.07
C LEU A 294 2.60 4.57 -5.37
N ALA A 295 1.70 4.33 -4.42
CA ALA A 295 0.54 3.47 -4.62
C ALA A 295 -0.40 4.04 -5.68
N ALA A 296 -0.72 5.34 -5.62
CA ALA A 296 -1.57 6.01 -6.60
C ALA A 296 -1.00 5.93 -8.02
N ASP A 297 0.26 6.34 -8.21
CA ASP A 297 0.93 6.30 -9.51
C ASP A 297 1.09 4.87 -10.04
N SER A 298 1.33 3.91 -9.14
CA SER A 298 1.40 2.49 -9.52
C SER A 298 0.07 1.96 -10.04
N LEU A 299 -1.03 2.32 -9.40
CA LEU A 299 -2.37 1.95 -9.85
C LEU A 299 -2.72 2.60 -11.19
N VAL A 300 -2.38 3.87 -11.37
CA VAL A 300 -2.55 4.57 -12.65
C VAL A 300 -1.73 3.87 -13.75
N ALA A 301 -0.43 3.67 -13.54
CA ALA A 301 0.45 3.03 -14.51
C ALA A 301 0.03 1.58 -14.83
N LEU A 302 -0.34 0.79 -13.82
CA LEU A 302 -0.87 -0.56 -13.99
C LEU A 302 -2.16 -0.54 -14.82
N SER A 303 -3.07 0.38 -14.51
CA SER A 303 -4.35 0.50 -15.19
C SER A 303 -4.19 0.88 -16.66
N GLU A 304 -3.34 1.86 -16.97
CA GLU A 304 -3.05 2.29 -18.33
C GLU A 304 -2.41 1.18 -19.15
N THR A 305 -1.38 0.51 -18.61
CA THR A 305 -0.69 -0.58 -19.31
C THR A 305 -1.61 -1.78 -19.53
N TRP A 306 -2.50 -2.07 -18.57
CA TRP A 306 -3.52 -3.10 -18.72
C TRP A 306 -4.52 -2.77 -19.82
N LEU A 307 -5.05 -1.54 -19.85
CA LEU A 307 -5.99 -1.07 -20.89
C LEU A 307 -5.34 -1.11 -22.28
N GLU A 308 -4.05 -0.76 -22.38
CA GLU A 308 -3.26 -0.83 -23.60
C GLU A 308 -2.76 -2.26 -23.94
N ASN A 309 -3.07 -3.26 -23.11
CA ASN A 309 -2.61 -4.65 -23.25
C ASN A 309 -1.08 -4.77 -23.29
N LYS A 310 -0.39 -4.00 -22.47
CA LYS A 310 1.07 -4.04 -22.30
C LYS A 310 1.44 -4.75 -20.98
N PRO A 311 2.66 -5.31 -20.86
CA PRO A 311 3.17 -5.77 -19.57
C PRO A 311 3.45 -4.57 -18.65
N PHE A 312 3.29 -4.77 -17.33
CA PHE A 312 3.70 -3.84 -16.28
C PHE A 312 4.73 -4.51 -15.39
N ALA A 313 5.87 -3.87 -15.15
CA ALA A 313 6.99 -4.41 -14.35
C ALA A 313 7.34 -5.87 -14.71
N GLY A 314 7.26 -6.23 -15.99
CA GLY A 314 7.51 -7.59 -16.49
C GLY A 314 6.34 -8.56 -16.34
N LEU A 315 5.24 -8.16 -15.69
CA LEU A 315 4.04 -8.98 -15.53
C LEU A 315 3.12 -8.81 -16.75
N ASN A 316 2.73 -9.94 -17.34
CA ASN A 316 1.75 -9.93 -18.43
C ASN A 316 0.33 -9.80 -17.87
N ARG A 317 -0.54 -9.16 -18.67
CA ARG A 317 -1.97 -9.12 -18.38
C ARG A 317 -2.52 -10.54 -18.23
N PRO A 318 -3.21 -10.89 -17.12
CA PRO A 318 -3.87 -12.16 -16.99
C PRO A 318 -4.99 -12.28 -18.03
N VAL A 319 -5.19 -13.49 -18.54
CA VAL A 319 -6.34 -13.79 -19.44
C VAL A 319 -7.57 -13.87 -18.56
N LEU A 320 -8.52 -12.98 -18.78
CA LEU A 320 -9.82 -12.96 -18.11
C LEU A 320 -10.90 -13.56 -19.00
N ASP A 321 -11.95 -14.07 -18.36
CA ASP A 321 -13.18 -14.40 -19.09
C ASP A 321 -13.69 -13.17 -19.84
N PRO A 322 -14.08 -13.32 -21.13
CA PRO A 322 -14.59 -12.19 -21.93
C PRO A 322 -15.75 -11.44 -21.30
N THR A 323 -16.57 -12.10 -20.46
CA THR A 323 -17.71 -11.47 -19.77
C THR A 323 -17.28 -10.53 -18.64
N LEU A 324 -16.11 -10.75 -18.05
CA LEU A 324 -15.55 -9.92 -16.98
C LEU A 324 -14.75 -8.72 -17.51
N ASN A 325 -14.25 -8.81 -18.75
CA ASN A 325 -13.42 -7.74 -19.32
C ASN A 325 -14.04 -6.34 -19.23
N PRO A 326 -15.34 -6.11 -19.53
CA PRO A 326 -15.93 -4.78 -19.44
C PRO A 326 -15.89 -4.22 -18.01
N THR A 327 -16.23 -5.03 -17.02
CA THR A 327 -16.25 -4.65 -15.60
C THR A 327 -14.85 -4.33 -15.09
N VAL A 328 -13.86 -5.19 -15.42
CA VAL A 328 -12.46 -4.95 -15.03
C VAL A 328 -11.90 -3.72 -15.73
N ASN A 329 -12.16 -3.54 -17.03
CA ASN A 329 -11.73 -2.32 -17.72
C ASN A 329 -12.35 -1.06 -17.09
N ARG A 330 -13.62 -1.13 -16.68
CA ARG A 330 -14.27 0.01 -16.02
C ARG A 330 -13.66 0.30 -14.65
N LEU A 331 -13.33 -0.73 -13.85
CA LEU A 331 -12.57 -0.57 -12.62
C LEU A 331 -11.24 0.14 -12.87
N LEU A 332 -10.49 -0.35 -13.86
CA LEU A 332 -9.19 0.23 -14.20
C LEU A 332 -9.30 1.67 -14.73
N GLU A 333 -10.36 2.01 -15.47
CA GLU A 333 -10.64 3.40 -15.87
C GLU A 333 -10.91 4.31 -14.66
N VAL A 334 -11.63 3.83 -13.66
CA VAL A 334 -11.84 4.56 -12.40
C VAL A 334 -10.51 4.73 -11.67
N LEU A 335 -9.75 3.66 -11.48
CA LEU A 335 -8.46 3.69 -10.79
C LEU A 335 -7.40 4.52 -11.52
N SER A 336 -7.39 4.53 -12.86
CA SER A 336 -6.48 5.37 -13.65
C SER A 336 -6.75 6.87 -13.54
N SER A 337 -7.94 7.25 -13.06
CA SER A 337 -8.32 8.65 -12.80
C SER A 337 -8.12 9.06 -11.33
N GLU A 338 -7.59 8.16 -10.48
CA GLU A 338 -7.42 8.39 -9.06
C GLU A 338 -6.39 9.49 -8.75
N ASN A 339 -6.62 10.16 -7.64
CA ASN A 339 -5.62 10.99 -7.00
C ASN A 339 -5.32 10.44 -5.60
N SER A 340 -4.21 10.84 -5.02
CA SER A 340 -3.77 10.34 -3.72
C SER A 340 -4.71 10.67 -2.55
N GLU A 341 -5.62 11.64 -2.69
CA GLU A 341 -6.56 12.05 -1.62
C GLU A 341 -7.76 11.12 -1.50
N THR A 342 -8.25 10.60 -2.64
CA THR A 342 -9.42 9.72 -2.69
C THR A 342 -9.06 8.24 -2.68
N LEU A 343 -7.80 7.92 -2.95
CA LEU A 343 -7.30 6.55 -3.08
C LEU A 343 -7.47 5.73 -1.79
N GLU A 344 -7.30 6.35 -0.62
CA GLU A 344 -7.42 5.67 0.68
C GLU A 344 -8.78 5.01 0.85
N GLU A 345 -9.83 5.82 0.67
CA GLU A 345 -11.21 5.35 0.81
C GLU A 345 -11.53 4.26 -0.21
N ASP A 346 -11.13 4.45 -1.46
CA ASP A 346 -11.43 3.50 -2.54
C ASP A 346 -10.65 2.19 -2.40
N ILE A 347 -9.36 2.22 -2.03
CA ILE A 347 -8.60 0.99 -1.72
C ILE A 347 -9.22 0.25 -0.54
N HIS A 348 -9.60 0.95 0.52
CA HIS A 348 -10.21 0.33 1.68
C HIS A 348 -11.51 -0.39 1.30
N VAL A 349 -12.39 0.25 0.52
CA VAL A 349 -13.63 -0.36 0.03
C VAL A 349 -13.34 -1.57 -0.87
N ILE A 350 -12.38 -1.47 -1.78
CA ILE A 350 -12.01 -2.59 -2.67
C ILE A 350 -11.49 -3.78 -1.86
N LEU A 351 -10.57 -3.55 -0.92
CA LEU A 351 -10.00 -4.63 -0.10
C LEU A 351 -11.04 -5.24 0.83
N ASP A 352 -11.97 -4.44 1.35
CA ASP A 352 -13.08 -4.93 2.16
C ASP A 352 -14.01 -5.86 1.35
N VAL A 353 -14.33 -5.50 0.12
CA VAL A 353 -15.11 -6.33 -0.81
C VAL A 353 -14.34 -7.60 -1.19
N VAL A 354 -13.05 -7.49 -1.51
CA VAL A 354 -12.20 -8.65 -1.82
C VAL A 354 -12.09 -9.61 -0.63
N GLY A 355 -11.96 -9.09 0.58
CA GLY A 355 -11.96 -9.87 1.81
C GLY A 355 -13.27 -10.65 2.00
N ASP A 356 -14.41 -10.02 1.77
CA ASP A 356 -15.72 -10.67 1.85
C ASP A 356 -15.89 -11.78 0.79
N LEU A 357 -15.43 -11.54 -0.44
CA LEU A 357 -15.42 -12.56 -1.49
C LEU A 357 -14.57 -13.77 -1.08
N LYS A 358 -13.42 -13.53 -0.46
CA LYS A 358 -12.52 -14.60 -0.01
C LYS A 358 -13.10 -15.38 1.15
N ILE A 359 -13.67 -14.72 2.19
CA ILE A 359 -14.35 -15.38 3.32
C ILE A 359 -15.44 -16.33 2.82
N ASN A 360 -16.16 -15.93 1.78
CA ASN A 360 -17.24 -16.74 1.21
C ASN A 360 -16.75 -17.78 0.19
N GLY A 361 -15.43 -17.93 -0.01
CA GLY A 361 -14.84 -18.93 -0.91
C GLY A 361 -15.11 -18.65 -2.40
N LEU A 362 -15.38 -17.39 -2.76
CA LEU A 362 -15.69 -16.98 -4.14
C LEU A 362 -14.42 -16.72 -4.99
N LEU A 363 -13.27 -16.62 -4.34
CA LEU A 363 -11.97 -16.44 -5.01
C LEU A 363 -11.13 -17.72 -5.06
N GLU A 364 -11.74 -18.89 -4.83
CA GLU A 364 -11.05 -20.16 -4.94
C GLU A 364 -10.87 -20.56 -6.41
N LYS A 365 -9.65 -20.99 -6.78
CA LYS A 365 -9.27 -21.33 -8.17
C LYS A 365 -10.14 -22.38 -8.87
N ASN A 366 -10.95 -23.13 -8.11
CA ASN A 366 -11.77 -24.24 -8.62
C ASN A 366 -13.24 -24.14 -8.19
N ALA A 367 -13.70 -22.96 -7.75
CA ALA A 367 -15.11 -22.78 -7.44
C ALA A 367 -15.92 -22.88 -8.73
N ALA A 368 -16.86 -23.83 -8.80
CA ALA A 368 -17.78 -23.91 -9.91
C ALA A 368 -18.59 -22.59 -9.97
N TYR A 369 -18.75 -22.05 -11.16
CA TYR A 369 -19.45 -20.78 -11.38
C TYR A 369 -20.86 -20.75 -10.76
N THR A 370 -21.61 -21.85 -10.87
CA THR A 370 -22.90 -22.03 -10.19
C THR A 370 -22.83 -21.87 -8.68
N ALA A 371 -21.79 -22.44 -8.04
CA ALA A 371 -21.60 -22.33 -6.61
C ALA A 371 -21.28 -20.88 -6.21
N MET A 372 -20.58 -20.12 -7.06
CA MET A 372 -20.31 -18.69 -6.83
C MET A 372 -21.60 -17.88 -6.90
N VAL A 373 -22.40 -18.02 -7.94
CA VAL A 373 -23.68 -17.29 -8.12
C VAL A 373 -24.66 -17.65 -7.01
N LYS A 374 -24.77 -18.93 -6.64
CA LYS A 374 -25.61 -19.40 -5.52
C LYS A 374 -25.19 -18.76 -4.18
N LYS A 375 -23.89 -18.77 -3.86
CA LYS A 375 -23.37 -18.14 -2.63
C LYS A 375 -23.57 -16.62 -2.63
N LEU A 376 -23.42 -15.95 -3.75
CA LEU A 376 -23.69 -14.52 -3.87
C LEU A 376 -25.16 -14.18 -3.58
N GLY A 377 -26.09 -15.00 -4.07
CA GLY A 377 -27.52 -14.83 -3.79
C GLY A 377 -27.91 -15.21 -2.36
N GLU A 378 -27.47 -16.39 -1.87
CA GLU A 378 -27.84 -16.93 -0.54
C GLU A 378 -27.38 -16.05 0.65
N SER A 379 -26.23 -15.40 0.51
CA SER A 379 -25.62 -14.67 1.64
C SER A 379 -26.04 -13.20 1.74
N GLY A 380 -26.81 -12.68 0.81
CA GLY A 380 -27.03 -11.24 0.67
C GLY A 380 -25.70 -10.49 0.38
N LEU A 381 -24.65 -11.25 0.03
CA LEU A 381 -23.30 -10.75 -0.14
C LEU A 381 -23.24 -9.75 -1.31
N LEU A 382 -23.94 -10.06 -2.41
CA LEU A 382 -24.02 -9.16 -3.56
C LEU A 382 -24.62 -7.80 -3.16
N THR A 383 -25.72 -7.81 -2.40
CA THR A 383 -26.36 -6.58 -1.90
C THR A 383 -25.42 -5.81 -0.97
N ALA A 384 -24.71 -6.51 -0.07
CA ALA A 384 -23.74 -5.90 0.83
C ALA A 384 -22.56 -5.29 0.08
N MET A 385 -22.02 -5.98 -0.93
CA MET A 385 -20.95 -5.49 -1.79
C MET A 385 -21.38 -4.26 -2.59
N LEU A 386 -22.58 -4.31 -3.19
CA LEU A 386 -23.13 -3.18 -3.92
C LEU A 386 -23.32 -1.96 -3.02
N ALA A 387 -23.84 -2.15 -1.80
CA ALA A 387 -24.00 -1.08 -0.84
C ALA A 387 -22.65 -0.41 -0.49
N LYS A 388 -21.60 -1.21 -0.27
CA LYS A 388 -20.25 -0.68 0.00
C LYS A 388 -19.68 0.11 -1.18
N LEU A 389 -19.84 -0.38 -2.40
CA LEU A 389 -19.40 0.32 -3.60
C LEU A 389 -20.21 1.60 -3.86
N GLU A 390 -21.50 1.60 -3.50
CA GLU A 390 -22.38 2.78 -3.61
C GLU A 390 -22.03 3.88 -2.59
N GLU A 391 -21.39 3.54 -1.46
CA GLU A 391 -20.92 4.52 -0.48
C GLU A 391 -19.74 5.36 -1.01
N SER A 392 -18.91 4.81 -1.87
CA SER A 392 -17.82 5.56 -2.52
C SER A 392 -18.36 6.37 -3.70
N GLU A 393 -18.02 7.66 -3.76
CA GLU A 393 -18.43 8.59 -4.82
C GLU A 393 -17.95 8.12 -6.22
N ARG A 394 -16.82 7.43 -6.28
CA ARG A 394 -16.20 6.96 -7.53
C ARG A 394 -16.53 5.52 -7.87
N LEU A 395 -16.51 4.63 -6.87
CA LEU A 395 -16.77 3.21 -7.07
C LEU A 395 -18.24 2.88 -7.30
N ASN A 396 -19.17 3.84 -7.09
CA ASN A 396 -20.60 3.67 -7.37
C ASN A 396 -20.90 3.29 -8.84
N VAL A 397 -20.00 3.68 -9.76
CA VAL A 397 -20.09 3.27 -11.17
C VAL A 397 -19.90 1.75 -11.30
N LEU A 398 -19.02 1.15 -10.47
CA LEU A 398 -18.81 -0.30 -10.44
C LEU A 398 -20.03 -1.05 -9.90
N ALA A 399 -20.75 -0.47 -8.94
CA ALA A 399 -22.01 -1.04 -8.47
C ALA A 399 -23.01 -1.20 -9.62
N SER A 400 -23.13 -0.17 -10.48
CA SER A 400 -23.98 -0.23 -11.67
C SER A 400 -23.51 -1.29 -12.67
N GLU A 401 -22.20 -1.42 -12.92
CA GLU A 401 -21.64 -2.43 -13.82
C GLU A 401 -21.80 -3.85 -13.26
N LEU A 402 -21.63 -4.04 -11.94
CA LEU A 402 -21.85 -5.33 -11.29
C LEU A 402 -23.33 -5.72 -11.30
N LYS A 403 -24.25 -4.76 -11.12
CA LYS A 403 -25.68 -5.00 -11.32
C LYS A 403 -25.96 -5.43 -12.75
N ALA A 404 -25.44 -4.71 -13.74
CA ALA A 404 -25.60 -5.07 -15.14
C ALA A 404 -24.97 -6.43 -15.49
N LEU A 405 -23.83 -6.76 -14.88
CA LEU A 405 -23.18 -8.07 -15.03
C LEU A 405 -24.05 -9.17 -14.43
N SER A 406 -24.53 -9.00 -13.20
CA SER A 406 -25.40 -9.99 -12.54
C SER A 406 -26.69 -10.23 -13.33
N ILE A 407 -27.32 -9.17 -13.84
CA ILE A 407 -28.50 -9.27 -14.71
C ILE A 407 -28.17 -10.06 -15.98
N ARG A 408 -27.07 -9.74 -16.66
CA ARG A 408 -26.63 -10.48 -17.85
C ARG A 408 -26.36 -11.96 -17.56
N LEU A 409 -25.72 -12.26 -16.43
CA LEU A 409 -25.46 -13.64 -16.02
C LEU A 409 -26.75 -14.42 -15.78
N VAL A 410 -27.69 -13.82 -15.06
CA VAL A 410 -29.01 -14.42 -14.83
C VAL A 410 -29.80 -14.54 -16.14
N SER A 411 -29.79 -13.50 -16.97
CA SER A 411 -30.42 -13.53 -18.29
C SER A 411 -29.87 -14.67 -19.17
N ASN A 412 -28.53 -14.87 -19.17
CA ASN A 412 -27.91 -15.98 -19.89
C ASN A 412 -28.28 -17.35 -19.28
N MET A 413 -28.32 -17.45 -17.93
CA MET A 413 -28.77 -18.68 -17.25
C MET A 413 -30.22 -19.04 -17.57
N LEU A 414 -31.09 -18.02 -17.63
CA LEU A 414 -32.50 -18.19 -17.98
C LEU A 414 -32.75 -18.29 -19.49
N GLY A 415 -31.69 -18.18 -20.32
CA GLY A 415 -31.82 -18.25 -21.78
C GLY A 415 -32.58 -17.07 -22.40
N VAL A 416 -32.59 -15.88 -21.73
CA VAL A 416 -33.31 -14.69 -22.19
C VAL A 416 -32.86 -14.26 -23.59
N ASP A 417 -31.57 -14.41 -23.94
CA ASP A 417 -31.08 -14.12 -25.30
C ASP A 417 -31.76 -15.02 -26.37
N LYS A 418 -32.08 -16.25 -26.01
CA LYS A 418 -32.80 -17.21 -26.89
C LYS A 418 -34.29 -16.88 -26.92
N LEU A 419 -34.85 -16.38 -25.81
CA LEU A 419 -36.20 -15.82 -25.78
C LEU A 419 -36.32 -14.65 -26.74
N MET A 420 -35.38 -13.69 -26.68
CA MET A 420 -35.35 -12.52 -27.56
C MET A 420 -35.13 -12.88 -29.03
N SER A 421 -34.43 -13.95 -29.32
CA SER A 421 -34.22 -14.44 -30.71
C SER A 421 -35.44 -15.16 -31.30
N GLY A 422 -36.49 -15.41 -30.52
CA GLY A 422 -37.67 -16.15 -30.91
C GLY A 422 -37.46 -17.67 -30.95
N GLU A 423 -36.30 -18.19 -30.51
CA GLU A 423 -36.00 -19.62 -30.48
C GLU A 423 -36.92 -20.38 -29.51
N TYR A 424 -37.45 -19.67 -28.52
CA TYR A 424 -38.37 -20.22 -27.51
C TYR A 424 -39.79 -19.64 -27.61
N ALA A 425 -40.19 -19.11 -28.78
CA ALA A 425 -41.53 -18.55 -28.97
C ALA A 425 -42.65 -19.58 -28.69
N ASP A 426 -42.44 -20.85 -29.12
CA ASP A 426 -43.39 -21.93 -28.88
C ASP A 426 -43.48 -22.24 -27.35
N MET A 427 -42.34 -22.31 -26.66
CA MET A 427 -42.29 -22.50 -25.21
C MET A 427 -43.05 -21.37 -24.47
N MET A 428 -42.82 -20.13 -24.84
CA MET A 428 -43.51 -18.96 -24.25
C MET A 428 -45.00 -18.98 -24.54
N GLY A 429 -45.39 -19.46 -25.71
CA GLY A 429 -46.80 -19.68 -26.07
C GLY A 429 -47.47 -20.74 -25.19
N ASP A 430 -46.81 -21.87 -24.95
CA ASP A 430 -47.32 -22.95 -24.09
C ASP A 430 -47.43 -22.51 -22.62
N VAL A 431 -46.41 -21.81 -22.10
CA VAL A 431 -46.42 -21.24 -20.74
C VAL A 431 -47.55 -20.20 -20.62
N ALA A 432 -47.66 -19.26 -21.56
CA ALA A 432 -48.69 -18.22 -21.55
C ALA A 432 -50.10 -18.83 -21.59
N GLY A 433 -50.30 -19.89 -22.40
CA GLY A 433 -51.54 -20.67 -22.46
C GLY A 433 -51.89 -21.29 -21.10
N ALA A 434 -50.91 -21.92 -20.44
CA ALA A 434 -51.10 -22.51 -19.11
C ALA A 434 -51.41 -21.45 -18.05
N LEU A 435 -50.75 -20.30 -18.10
CA LEU A 435 -51.02 -19.19 -17.18
C LEU A 435 -52.41 -18.61 -17.40
N THR A 436 -52.85 -18.45 -18.68
CA THR A 436 -54.20 -18.00 -19.04
C THR A 436 -55.27 -18.98 -18.52
N ASP A 437 -55.10 -20.29 -18.74
CA ASP A 437 -56.02 -21.32 -18.26
C ASP A 437 -56.11 -21.29 -16.72
N SER A 438 -55.00 -20.98 -16.05
CA SER A 438 -54.91 -20.90 -14.57
C SER A 438 -55.71 -19.74 -13.97
N LEU A 439 -55.99 -18.66 -14.72
CA LEU A 439 -56.73 -17.47 -14.23
C LEU A 439 -58.14 -17.82 -13.75
N SER A 440 -58.76 -18.85 -14.28
CA SER A 440 -60.12 -19.29 -13.94
C SER A 440 -60.18 -20.35 -12.85
N MET A 441 -59.04 -20.83 -12.34
CA MET A 441 -58.91 -21.94 -11.39
C MET A 441 -58.83 -21.51 -9.93
N SER A 442 -59.07 -22.43 -9.00
CA SER A 442 -58.76 -22.21 -7.57
C SER A 442 -57.24 -22.23 -7.37
N GLU A 443 -56.74 -21.57 -6.32
CA GLU A 443 -55.34 -21.43 -6.03
C GLU A 443 -54.57 -22.77 -6.04
N ALA A 444 -55.10 -23.81 -5.42
CA ALA A 444 -54.46 -25.13 -5.38
C ALA A 444 -54.43 -25.84 -6.73
N GLU A 445 -55.45 -25.66 -7.60
CA GLU A 445 -55.52 -26.18 -8.96
C GLU A 445 -54.59 -25.40 -9.87
N ARG A 446 -54.45 -24.08 -9.65
CA ARG A 446 -53.56 -23.17 -10.34
C ARG A 446 -52.11 -23.59 -10.13
N ASP A 447 -51.69 -23.73 -8.87
CA ASP A 447 -50.33 -24.13 -8.52
C ASP A 447 -49.94 -25.47 -9.14
N THR A 448 -50.85 -26.44 -9.16
CA THR A 448 -50.60 -27.73 -9.81
C THR A 448 -50.41 -27.61 -11.31
N LEU A 449 -51.24 -26.80 -12.00
CA LEU A 449 -51.18 -26.58 -13.43
C LEU A 449 -49.88 -25.83 -13.81
N ILE A 450 -49.55 -24.78 -13.02
CA ILE A 450 -48.33 -23.99 -13.23
C ILE A 450 -47.10 -24.89 -13.11
N LEU A 451 -46.99 -25.71 -12.06
CA LEU A 451 -45.87 -26.60 -11.87
C LEU A 451 -45.76 -27.61 -13.03
N ASP A 452 -46.86 -28.23 -13.44
CA ASP A 452 -46.83 -29.18 -14.51
C ASP A 452 -46.51 -28.54 -15.89
N ALA A 453 -47.13 -27.43 -16.22
CA ALA A 453 -46.95 -26.78 -17.51
C ALA A 453 -45.61 -26.03 -17.60
N VAL A 454 -45.32 -25.19 -16.64
CA VAL A 454 -44.09 -24.35 -16.65
C VAL A 454 -42.85 -25.24 -16.55
N LYS A 455 -42.81 -26.18 -15.60
CA LYS A 455 -41.66 -27.07 -15.44
C LYS A 455 -41.47 -27.98 -16.67
N ASN A 456 -42.56 -28.54 -17.23
CA ASN A 456 -42.42 -29.40 -18.42
C ASN A 456 -41.96 -28.60 -19.64
N SER A 457 -42.49 -27.38 -19.84
CA SER A 457 -42.05 -26.51 -20.94
C SER A 457 -40.59 -26.13 -20.80
N TYR A 458 -40.16 -25.74 -19.61
CA TYR A 458 -38.75 -25.39 -19.36
C TYR A 458 -37.84 -26.64 -19.46
N ALA A 459 -38.26 -27.79 -18.92
CA ALA A 459 -37.48 -29.05 -18.99
C ALA A 459 -37.29 -29.57 -20.42
N GLU A 460 -38.26 -29.37 -21.32
CA GLU A 460 -38.15 -29.73 -22.73
C GLU A 460 -37.02 -28.96 -23.44
N TYR A 461 -36.73 -27.75 -22.97
CA TYR A 461 -35.64 -26.91 -23.48
C TYR A 461 -34.35 -27.00 -22.63
N GLY A 462 -34.29 -27.96 -21.69
CA GLY A 462 -33.08 -28.23 -20.90
C GLY A 462 -32.93 -27.39 -19.64
N PHE A 463 -34.00 -26.71 -19.18
CA PHE A 463 -33.99 -25.93 -17.94
C PHE A 463 -34.67 -26.70 -16.81
N ASP A 464 -34.01 -26.82 -15.66
CA ASP A 464 -34.61 -27.34 -14.42
C ASP A 464 -34.94 -26.16 -13.49
N VAL A 465 -36.22 -25.81 -13.40
CA VAL A 465 -36.70 -24.70 -12.60
C VAL A 465 -37.25 -25.24 -11.25
N PRO A 466 -36.75 -24.83 -10.08
CA PRO A 466 -37.28 -25.23 -8.80
C PRO A 466 -38.75 -24.85 -8.64
N ASP A 467 -39.54 -25.70 -7.93
CA ASP A 467 -41.00 -25.55 -7.76
C ASP A 467 -41.36 -24.16 -7.21
N GLU A 468 -40.63 -23.69 -6.17
CA GLU A 468 -40.89 -22.40 -5.53
C GLU A 468 -40.64 -21.22 -6.46
N VAL A 469 -39.64 -21.35 -7.32
CA VAL A 469 -39.31 -20.33 -8.32
C VAL A 469 -40.37 -20.27 -9.42
N ALA A 470 -40.74 -21.44 -9.93
CA ALA A 470 -41.78 -21.55 -10.96
C ALA A 470 -43.11 -20.94 -10.46
N LEU A 471 -43.53 -21.28 -9.24
CA LEU A 471 -44.75 -20.73 -8.64
C LEU A 471 -44.67 -19.22 -8.40
N LYS A 472 -43.60 -18.74 -7.78
CA LYS A 472 -43.44 -17.31 -7.49
C LYS A 472 -43.45 -16.47 -8.76
N MET A 473 -42.62 -16.82 -9.72
CA MET A 473 -42.56 -16.12 -11.01
C MET A 473 -43.91 -16.14 -11.74
N SER A 474 -44.58 -17.27 -11.76
CA SER A 474 -45.88 -17.41 -12.43
C SER A 474 -46.98 -16.60 -11.75
N HIS A 475 -46.99 -16.53 -10.41
CA HIS A 475 -47.94 -15.70 -9.70
C HIS A 475 -47.70 -14.20 -9.96
N GLU A 476 -46.45 -13.74 -9.97
CA GLU A 476 -46.10 -12.37 -10.31
C GLU A 476 -46.49 -12.01 -11.75
N MET A 477 -46.27 -12.93 -12.71
CA MET A 477 -46.70 -12.76 -14.10
C MET A 477 -48.23 -12.70 -14.23
N ILE A 478 -48.95 -13.57 -13.50
CA ILE A 478 -50.42 -13.58 -13.48
C ILE A 478 -50.95 -12.26 -12.92
N ASP A 479 -50.38 -11.77 -11.82
CA ASP A 479 -50.82 -10.53 -11.18
C ASP A 479 -50.56 -9.30 -12.07
N GLU A 480 -49.50 -9.28 -12.86
CA GLU A 480 -49.15 -8.15 -13.71
C GLU A 480 -49.78 -8.22 -15.11
N LEU A 481 -49.82 -9.39 -15.72
CA LEU A 481 -50.28 -9.58 -17.09
C LEU A 481 -51.73 -10.10 -17.21
N GLY A 482 -52.24 -10.76 -16.17
CA GLY A 482 -53.56 -11.41 -16.22
C GLY A 482 -54.78 -10.45 -16.07
N ALA A 483 -54.60 -9.15 -16.06
CA ALA A 483 -55.65 -8.17 -15.75
C ALA A 483 -56.78 -8.16 -16.81
N ASP A 484 -56.49 -8.48 -18.05
CA ASP A 484 -57.49 -8.54 -19.17
C ASP A 484 -58.06 -9.98 -19.39
N GLY A 485 -57.55 -10.97 -18.66
CA GLY A 485 -58.06 -12.34 -18.71
C GLY A 485 -57.39 -13.23 -19.76
N GLU A 486 -56.37 -12.75 -20.44
CA GLU A 486 -55.57 -13.51 -21.43
C GLU A 486 -54.10 -13.08 -21.30
N ILE A 487 -53.18 -14.02 -21.31
CA ILE A 487 -51.72 -13.78 -21.32
C ILE A 487 -51.19 -14.36 -22.62
N THR A 488 -50.51 -13.55 -23.42
CA THR A 488 -49.93 -13.95 -24.69
C THR A 488 -48.43 -14.28 -24.54
N GLY A 489 -47.88 -15.12 -25.43
CA GLY A 489 -46.46 -15.43 -25.45
C GLY A 489 -45.57 -14.20 -25.67
N ASP A 490 -46.06 -13.22 -26.45
CA ASP A 490 -45.33 -11.96 -26.71
C ASP A 490 -45.29 -11.08 -25.44
N GLU A 491 -46.41 -10.93 -24.73
CA GLU A 491 -46.46 -10.20 -23.44
C GLU A 491 -45.58 -10.83 -22.39
N LEU A 492 -45.61 -12.17 -22.34
CA LEU A 492 -44.74 -12.92 -21.44
C LEU A 492 -43.26 -12.73 -21.77
N THR A 493 -42.93 -12.74 -23.06
CA THR A 493 -41.57 -12.47 -23.52
C THR A 493 -41.14 -11.05 -23.18
N ASP A 494 -41.97 -10.05 -23.46
CA ASP A 494 -41.70 -8.65 -23.15
C ASP A 494 -41.56 -8.42 -21.63
N TYR A 495 -42.39 -9.10 -20.83
CA TYR A 495 -42.30 -9.08 -19.36
C TYR A 495 -40.96 -9.66 -18.89
N MET A 496 -40.56 -10.81 -19.38
CA MET A 496 -39.30 -11.45 -19.01
C MET A 496 -38.09 -10.62 -19.43
N VAL A 497 -38.13 -9.94 -20.57
CA VAL A 497 -37.09 -9.03 -21.03
C VAL A 497 -37.03 -7.80 -20.13
N LYS A 498 -38.17 -7.16 -19.84
CA LYS A 498 -38.27 -6.02 -18.94
C LYS A 498 -37.78 -6.37 -17.53
N PHE A 499 -38.17 -7.54 -17.06
CA PHE A 499 -37.79 -8.08 -15.77
C PHE A 499 -36.27 -8.34 -15.66
N ALA A 500 -35.63 -8.75 -16.74
CA ALA A 500 -34.18 -8.89 -16.83
C ALA A 500 -33.46 -7.53 -16.88
N ASP A 501 -34.08 -6.49 -17.44
CA ASP A 501 -33.51 -5.13 -17.56
C ASP A 501 -33.68 -4.28 -16.29
N GLU A 502 -34.78 -4.44 -15.55
CA GLU A 502 -35.10 -3.59 -14.39
C GLU A 502 -34.41 -4.04 -13.08
N GLY A 503 -33.76 -5.19 -13.09
CA GLY A 503 -33.01 -5.74 -11.96
C GLY A 503 -33.87 -6.62 -11.05
N PHE A 504 -33.47 -7.87 -11.02
CA PHE A 504 -34.09 -8.93 -10.26
C PHE A 504 -33.41 -9.10 -8.90
N GLU A 505 -34.18 -9.15 -7.85
CA GLU A 505 -33.68 -9.57 -6.55
C GLU A 505 -33.49 -11.10 -6.58
N ILE A 506 -32.28 -11.56 -6.90
CA ILE A 506 -31.95 -12.99 -6.95
C ILE A 506 -32.07 -13.54 -5.56
N THR A 507 -33.12 -14.32 -5.34
CA THR A 507 -33.24 -15.11 -4.11
C THR A 507 -32.49 -16.44 -4.31
N PRO A 508 -31.96 -17.05 -3.22
CA PRO A 508 -31.24 -18.32 -3.28
C PRO A 508 -31.97 -19.44 -4.06
N ASP A 509 -33.28 -19.43 -3.95
CA ASP A 509 -34.17 -20.45 -4.51
C ASP A 509 -34.32 -20.36 -6.05
N MET A 510 -33.83 -19.28 -6.64
CA MET A 510 -33.90 -19.01 -8.08
C MET A 510 -32.67 -19.50 -8.85
N ILE A 511 -31.66 -20.00 -8.16
CA ILE A 511 -30.40 -20.44 -8.77
C ILE A 511 -30.44 -21.94 -8.91
N PRO A 512 -30.43 -22.50 -10.13
CA PRO A 512 -30.42 -23.94 -10.35
C PRO A 512 -29.15 -24.56 -9.74
N ASP A 513 -29.28 -25.78 -9.20
CA ASP A 513 -28.13 -26.53 -8.64
C ASP A 513 -27.13 -26.95 -9.74
N GLU A 514 -27.56 -27.08 -10.99
CA GLU A 514 -26.71 -27.36 -12.15
C GLU A 514 -26.99 -26.37 -13.28
N LEU A 515 -25.95 -25.86 -13.92
CA LEU A 515 -26.07 -24.97 -15.07
C LEU A 515 -26.51 -25.76 -16.31
N PRO A 516 -27.32 -25.18 -17.24
CA PRO A 516 -27.64 -25.78 -18.52
C PRO A 516 -26.38 -26.14 -19.32
N GLU A 517 -26.39 -27.32 -20.01
CA GLU A 517 -25.31 -27.72 -20.90
C GLU A 517 -25.14 -26.66 -22.02
N GLY A 518 -24.01 -26.01 -22.06
CA GLY A 518 -23.68 -25.00 -23.09
C GLY A 518 -23.08 -23.71 -22.60
N ILE A 519 -23.04 -23.49 -21.27
CA ILE A 519 -22.23 -22.41 -20.69
C ILE A 519 -20.77 -22.88 -20.69
N PRO A 520 -19.84 -22.14 -21.30
CA PRO A 520 -18.44 -22.56 -21.35
C PRO A 520 -17.91 -22.74 -19.92
N ASP A 521 -17.33 -23.91 -19.66
CA ASP A 521 -16.65 -24.18 -18.41
C ASP A 521 -15.45 -23.21 -18.30
N MET A 522 -15.48 -22.27 -17.36
CA MET A 522 -14.40 -21.28 -17.15
C MET A 522 -13.08 -21.93 -16.75
N ASN A 523 -13.05 -23.26 -16.62
CA ASN A 523 -11.86 -24.05 -16.30
C ASN A 523 -11.18 -24.69 -17.53
N SER A 524 -11.62 -24.44 -18.77
CA SER A 524 -11.03 -25.03 -19.98
C SER A 524 -10.01 -24.12 -20.68
#